data_ccd6d40eb2746cb6d4b9131c453038ed
#
_entry.id   ccd6d40eb2746cb6d4b9131c453038ed
#
_cell.length_a   1.000
_cell.length_b   1.000
_cell.length_c   1.000
_cell.angle_alpha   90.00
_cell.angle_beta   90.00
_cell.angle_gamma   90.00
#
_symmetry.space_group_name_H-M   'P 1'
#
loop_
_entity.id
_entity.type
_entity.pdbx_description
1 polymer ?
#
loop_
_entity_poly.entity_id
_entity_poly.type
_entity_poly.pdbx_seq_one_letter_code
_entity_poly.pdbx_strand_id
1 'polypeptide(L)'
;TQYEKRCIASDIPVWDPETCIQCGKCAMVCPHAAIRAKVATNEDLKNAPAGFKSAAFKGKEFTDSAFIIQVAPEDCTGCSLCTHACPAKNKADPEKKAINMQPIAAHLEQEKKNFDFFLSLPDVDRTKIEKKLVKNVQLLRPLFEFSGSCAGCGETPYVKLLTQLF
;
A
#
# COMPACT_ATOMS: atom_id res chain seq x y z
N THR A 1 16.76 -6.20 -0.37
CA THR A 1 16.69 -6.85 0.94
C THR A 1 15.32 -7.48 1.25
N GLN A 2 14.59 -7.88 0.22
CA GLN A 2 13.26 -8.51 0.38
C GLN A 2 13.26 -9.75 1.28
N TYR A 3 14.41 -10.34 1.52
CA TYR A 3 14.58 -11.54 2.36
C TYR A 3 15.01 -11.23 3.81
N GLU A 4 15.35 -9.99 4.13
CA GLU A 4 15.92 -9.65 5.44
C GLU A 4 14.87 -9.67 6.56
N LYS A 5 13.66 -9.16 6.27
CA LYS A 5 12.51 -9.22 7.19
C LYS A 5 12.84 -8.78 8.63
N ARG A 6 13.34 -7.55 8.79
CA ARG A 6 13.84 -7.03 10.07
C ARG A 6 12.80 -6.91 11.18
N CYS A 7 11.52 -6.72 10.83
CA CYS A 7 10.38 -6.62 11.75
C CYS A 7 10.61 -5.60 12.89
N ILE A 8 11.13 -4.40 12.55
CA ILE A 8 11.57 -3.40 13.53
C ILE A 8 10.48 -2.43 13.99
N ALA A 9 9.32 -2.42 13.33
CA ALA A 9 8.23 -1.54 13.68
C ALA A 9 7.48 -2.05 14.93
N SER A 10 7.22 -1.18 15.91
CA SER A 10 6.26 -1.47 17.00
C SER A 10 4.82 -1.37 16.52
N ASP A 11 4.58 -0.44 15.60
CA ASP A 11 3.26 -0.16 15.01
C ASP A 11 3.36 -0.18 13.50
N ILE A 12 2.31 -0.68 12.84
CA ILE A 12 2.18 -0.71 11.39
C ILE A 12 0.91 0.01 10.94
N PRO A 13 0.90 0.56 9.71
CA PRO A 13 -0.32 1.18 9.18
C PRO A 13 -1.36 0.14 8.81
N VAL A 14 -2.56 0.29 9.34
CA VAL A 14 -3.74 -0.51 9.00
C VAL A 14 -4.68 0.33 8.15
N TRP A 15 -5.09 -0.22 7.00
CA TRP A 15 -5.94 0.45 6.04
C TRP A 15 -7.43 0.26 6.32
N ASP A 16 -8.19 1.36 6.20
CA ASP A 16 -9.64 1.40 6.21
C ASP A 16 -10.16 1.71 4.79
N PRO A 17 -10.71 0.71 4.08
CA PRO A 17 -11.18 0.88 2.70
C PRO A 17 -12.38 1.82 2.56
N GLU A 18 -13.25 1.90 3.58
CA GLU A 18 -14.47 2.73 3.54
C GLU A 18 -14.14 4.23 3.55
N THR A 19 -13.18 4.61 4.39
CA THR A 19 -12.70 5.99 4.49
C THR A 19 -11.78 6.39 3.33
N CYS A 20 -11.17 5.43 2.63
CA CYS A 20 -10.14 5.68 1.64
C CYS A 20 -10.67 6.36 0.38
N ILE A 21 -9.99 7.45 -0.06
CA ILE A 21 -10.27 8.17 -1.32
C ILE A 21 -9.39 7.72 -2.49
N GLN A 22 -8.57 6.72 -2.31
CA GLN A 22 -7.71 6.12 -3.35
C GLN A 22 -6.71 7.09 -4.00
N CYS A 23 -6.17 8.02 -3.23
CA CYS A 23 -5.24 9.04 -3.72
C CYS A 23 -3.79 8.56 -3.91
N GLY A 24 -3.42 7.38 -3.41
CA GLY A 24 -2.09 6.78 -3.54
C GLY A 24 -0.98 7.45 -2.71
N LYS A 25 -1.26 8.50 -1.95
CA LYS A 25 -0.23 9.26 -1.22
C LYS A 25 0.53 8.41 -0.20
N CYS A 26 -0.16 7.50 0.50
CA CYS A 26 0.49 6.60 1.48
C CYS A 26 1.53 5.68 0.83
N ALA A 27 1.21 5.11 -0.35
CA ALA A 27 2.16 4.32 -1.11
C ALA A 27 3.30 5.18 -1.67
N MET A 28 3.00 6.39 -2.16
CA MET A 28 3.99 7.31 -2.71
C MET A 28 5.08 7.68 -1.69
N VAL A 29 4.69 8.07 -0.48
CA VAL A 29 5.63 8.57 0.54
C VAL A 29 6.34 7.45 1.30
N CYS A 30 5.96 6.19 1.13
CA CYS A 30 6.59 5.09 1.85
C CYS A 30 8.04 4.89 1.40
N PRO A 31 9.05 5.11 2.27
CA PRO A 31 10.46 5.06 1.91
C PRO A 31 10.94 3.66 1.51
N HIS A 32 10.25 2.63 2.00
CA HIS A 32 10.65 1.24 1.84
C HIS A 32 9.77 0.45 0.86
N ALA A 33 8.80 1.13 0.20
CA ALA A 33 7.76 0.45 -0.59
C ALA A 33 7.03 -0.66 0.18
N ALA A 34 6.97 -0.53 1.52
CA ALA A 34 6.26 -1.46 2.38
C ALA A 34 4.73 -1.30 2.27
N ILE A 35 4.25 -0.11 1.88
CA ILE A 35 2.84 0.10 1.51
C ILE A 35 2.76 0.11 -0.01
N ARG A 36 1.86 -0.71 -0.54
CA ARG A 36 1.61 -0.82 -1.98
C ARG A 36 0.15 -0.79 -2.30
N ALA A 37 -0.17 -0.35 -3.52
CA ALA A 37 -1.51 -0.39 -4.08
C ALA A 37 -1.55 -1.30 -5.30
N LYS A 38 -2.64 -2.04 -5.47
CA LYS A 38 -2.97 -2.79 -6.69
C LYS A 38 -4.45 -2.60 -7.05
N VAL A 39 -4.74 -2.95 -8.29
CA VAL A 39 -6.09 -3.17 -8.78
C VAL A 39 -6.19 -4.62 -9.21
N ALA A 40 -7.24 -5.31 -8.82
CA ALA A 40 -7.48 -6.70 -9.16
C ALA A 40 -8.94 -6.90 -9.56
N THR A 41 -9.22 -7.92 -10.37
CA THR A 41 -10.60 -8.30 -10.71
C THR A 41 -11.25 -9.03 -9.54
N ASN A 42 -12.57 -9.10 -9.54
CA ASN A 42 -13.27 -9.91 -8.53
C ASN A 42 -12.94 -11.41 -8.65
N GLU A 43 -12.51 -11.86 -9.82
CA GLU A 43 -12.04 -13.24 -10.02
C GLU A 43 -10.72 -13.51 -9.31
N ASP A 44 -9.77 -12.59 -9.42
CA ASP A 44 -8.48 -12.69 -8.74
C ASP A 44 -8.63 -12.75 -7.21
N LEU A 45 -9.70 -12.16 -6.69
CA LEU A 45 -9.97 -12.07 -5.24
C LEU A 45 -10.74 -13.27 -4.67
N LYS A 46 -11.18 -14.24 -5.48
CA LYS A 46 -11.94 -15.41 -4.99
C LYS A 46 -11.21 -16.23 -3.93
N ASN A 47 -9.89 -16.28 -4.02
CA ASN A 47 -9.03 -17.03 -3.11
C ASN A 47 -8.37 -16.16 -2.03
N ALA A 48 -8.89 -14.95 -1.82
CA ALA A 48 -8.32 -14.04 -0.82
C ALA A 48 -8.45 -14.61 0.60
N PRO A 49 -7.41 -14.48 1.44
CA PRO A 49 -7.47 -14.92 2.82
C PRO A 49 -8.57 -14.18 3.60
N ALA A 50 -9.11 -14.83 4.62
CA ALA A 50 -10.08 -14.19 5.51
C ALA A 50 -9.48 -12.90 6.10
N GLY A 51 -10.25 -11.80 6.03
CA GLY A 51 -9.79 -10.49 6.49
C GLY A 51 -8.99 -9.67 5.46
N PHE A 52 -8.78 -10.19 4.24
CA PHE A 52 -8.21 -9.41 3.15
C PHE A 52 -9.14 -8.26 2.75
N LYS A 53 -8.62 -7.03 2.74
CA LYS A 53 -9.42 -5.84 2.49
C LYS A 53 -9.31 -5.37 1.05
N SER A 54 -10.44 -4.98 0.47
CA SER A 54 -10.53 -4.35 -0.84
C SER A 54 -11.68 -3.36 -0.88
N ALA A 55 -11.69 -2.46 -1.86
CA ALA A 55 -12.79 -1.52 -2.12
C ALA A 55 -13.02 -1.42 -3.63
N ALA A 56 -14.22 -1.04 -4.06
CA ALA A 56 -14.47 -0.76 -5.48
C ALA A 56 -13.52 0.33 -5.99
N PHE A 57 -12.92 0.13 -7.16
CA PHE A 57 -12.03 1.11 -7.78
C PHE A 57 -12.83 2.34 -8.21
N LYS A 58 -12.38 3.55 -7.81
CA LYS A 58 -13.08 4.82 -8.07
C LYS A 58 -12.64 5.52 -9.36
N GLY A 59 -11.73 4.94 -10.14
CA GLY A 59 -11.28 5.48 -11.42
C GLY A 59 -12.08 4.94 -12.59
N LYS A 60 -11.85 5.51 -13.78
CA LYS A 60 -12.49 5.07 -15.03
C LYS A 60 -11.65 4.03 -15.79
N GLU A 61 -10.39 3.90 -15.42
CA GLU A 61 -9.41 3.07 -16.14
C GLU A 61 -9.61 1.58 -15.92
N PHE A 62 -10.18 1.18 -14.77
CA PHE A 62 -10.38 -0.21 -14.37
C PHE A 62 -11.80 -0.40 -13.84
N THR A 63 -12.77 -0.41 -14.74
CA THR A 63 -14.16 -0.71 -14.40
C THR A 63 -14.29 -2.12 -13.84
N ASP A 64 -15.19 -2.32 -12.89
CA ASP A 64 -15.48 -3.61 -12.25
C ASP A 64 -14.29 -4.27 -11.52
N SER A 65 -13.31 -3.46 -11.13
CA SER A 65 -12.13 -3.90 -10.41
C SER A 65 -12.13 -3.40 -8.95
N ALA A 66 -11.42 -4.11 -8.11
CA ALA A 66 -11.20 -3.75 -6.73
C ALA A 66 -9.86 -3.03 -6.55
N PHE A 67 -9.86 -1.97 -5.76
CA PHE A 67 -8.66 -1.27 -5.29
C PHE A 67 -8.21 -1.87 -3.97
N ILE A 68 -6.91 -2.08 -3.83
CA ILE A 68 -6.30 -2.72 -2.69
C ILE A 68 -5.12 -1.87 -2.21
N ILE A 69 -5.01 -1.67 -0.90
CA ILE A 69 -3.78 -1.22 -0.25
C ILE A 69 -3.34 -2.32 0.71
N GLN A 70 -2.09 -2.73 0.59
CA GLN A 70 -1.51 -3.74 1.46
C GLN A 70 -0.18 -3.27 2.04
N VAL A 71 0.14 -3.76 3.21
CA VAL A 71 1.37 -3.46 3.95
C VAL A 71 2.22 -4.71 4.08
N ALA A 72 3.52 -4.60 3.83
CA ALA A 72 4.51 -5.60 4.21
C ALA A 72 4.90 -5.36 5.68
N PRO A 73 4.34 -6.10 6.64
CA PRO A 73 4.48 -5.74 8.06
C PRO A 73 5.92 -5.92 8.57
N GLU A 74 6.65 -6.91 8.05
CA GLU A 74 8.03 -7.21 8.44
C GLU A 74 9.06 -6.22 7.87
N ASP A 75 8.68 -5.49 6.81
CA ASP A 75 9.53 -4.51 6.12
C ASP A 75 9.13 -3.06 6.46
N CYS A 76 8.05 -2.87 7.20
CA CYS A 76 7.64 -1.56 7.70
C CYS A 76 8.61 -1.09 8.79
N THR A 77 8.97 0.19 8.78
CA THR A 77 9.86 0.81 9.78
C THR A 77 9.10 1.64 10.82
N GLY A 78 7.77 1.66 10.80
CA GLY A 78 6.94 2.39 11.76
C GLY A 78 7.05 3.93 11.70
N CYS A 79 7.57 4.50 10.61
CA CYS A 79 7.87 5.94 10.50
C CYS A 79 6.64 6.86 10.43
N SER A 80 5.44 6.34 10.32
CA SER A 80 4.15 7.06 10.29
C SER A 80 3.94 8.06 9.14
N LEU A 81 4.84 8.20 8.17
CA LEU A 81 4.70 9.13 7.05
C LEU A 81 3.40 8.91 6.25
N CYS A 82 3.00 7.65 6.06
CA CYS A 82 1.77 7.29 5.37
C CYS A 82 0.52 7.86 6.06
N THR A 83 0.48 7.84 7.39
CA THR A 83 -0.61 8.40 8.19
C THR A 83 -0.60 9.93 8.13
N HIS A 84 0.57 10.55 8.21
CA HIS A 84 0.70 12.01 8.06
C HIS A 84 0.24 12.48 6.68
N ALA A 85 0.65 11.80 5.62
CA ALA A 85 0.31 12.15 4.24
C ALA A 85 -1.15 11.85 3.86
N CYS A 86 -1.85 11.02 4.63
CA CYS A 86 -3.24 10.66 4.34
C CYS A 86 -4.19 11.84 4.58
N PRO A 87 -4.90 12.34 3.55
CA PRO A 87 -5.85 13.43 3.70
C PRO A 87 -7.26 12.97 4.10
N ALA A 88 -7.55 11.68 3.97
CA ALA A 88 -8.89 11.13 4.17
C ALA A 88 -9.16 10.95 5.66
N LYS A 89 -10.22 11.57 6.16
CA LYS A 89 -10.70 11.46 7.54
C LYS A 89 -12.02 10.71 7.59
N ASN A 90 -12.21 9.91 8.61
CA ASN A 90 -13.48 9.26 8.87
C ASN A 90 -14.54 10.31 9.26
N LYS A 91 -15.75 10.17 8.71
CA LYS A 91 -16.84 11.13 8.97
C LYS A 91 -17.41 11.04 10.38
N ALA A 92 -17.42 9.84 10.95
CA ALA A 92 -17.92 9.59 12.29
C ALA A 92 -16.88 9.90 13.40
N ASP A 93 -15.60 9.74 13.08
CA ASP A 93 -14.49 9.97 14.01
C ASP A 93 -13.36 10.72 13.26
N PRO A 94 -13.31 12.05 13.32
CA PRO A 94 -12.34 12.87 12.59
C PRO A 94 -10.87 12.63 12.99
N GLU A 95 -10.61 12.00 14.13
CA GLU A 95 -9.27 11.61 14.56
C GLU A 95 -8.76 10.40 13.78
N LYS A 96 -9.66 9.56 13.28
CA LYS A 96 -9.31 8.42 12.43
C LYS A 96 -9.19 8.81 10.96
N LYS A 97 -8.15 8.32 10.34
CA LYS A 97 -7.89 8.46 8.90
C LYS A 97 -8.17 7.13 8.16
N ALA A 98 -8.06 7.16 6.86
CA ALA A 98 -8.10 5.92 6.05
C ALA A 98 -6.88 5.01 6.28
N ILE A 99 -5.83 5.51 6.91
CA ILE A 99 -4.66 4.75 7.37
C ILE A 99 -4.31 5.21 8.77
N ASN A 100 -4.21 4.27 9.72
CA ASN A 100 -3.87 4.53 11.10
C ASN A 100 -2.82 3.55 11.58
N MET A 101 -1.88 4.01 12.42
CA MET A 101 -0.90 3.13 13.05
C MET A 101 -1.58 2.29 14.13
N GLN A 102 -1.28 1.00 14.15
CA GLN A 102 -1.78 0.05 15.15
C GLN A 102 -0.65 -0.91 15.56
N PRO A 103 -0.67 -1.44 16.80
CA PRO A 103 0.37 -2.36 17.29
C PRO A 103 0.54 -3.57 16.37
N ILE A 104 1.77 -3.82 15.95
CA ILE A 104 2.09 -4.89 15.00
C ILE A 104 1.71 -6.28 15.53
N ALA A 105 1.82 -6.51 16.83
CA ALA A 105 1.56 -7.80 17.46
C ALA A 105 0.13 -8.32 17.18
N ALA A 106 -0.84 -7.42 17.05
CA ALA A 106 -2.23 -7.77 16.76
C ALA A 106 -2.49 -8.11 15.28
N HIS A 107 -1.59 -7.71 14.38
CA HIS A 107 -1.83 -7.74 12.94
C HIS A 107 -0.80 -8.57 12.15
N LEU A 108 0.37 -8.85 12.72
CA LEU A 108 1.52 -9.41 12.02
C LEU A 108 1.17 -10.64 11.16
N GLU A 109 0.62 -11.67 11.79
CA GLU A 109 0.35 -12.94 11.10
C GLU A 109 -0.72 -12.81 10.01
N GLN A 110 -1.71 -11.97 10.24
CA GLN A 110 -2.75 -11.72 9.23
C GLN A 110 -2.20 -10.91 8.06
N GLU A 111 -1.46 -9.84 8.34
CA GLU A 111 -0.91 -8.96 7.30
C GLU A 111 0.22 -9.63 6.50
N LYS A 112 0.96 -10.58 7.06
CA LYS A 112 1.89 -11.44 6.31
C LYS A 112 1.15 -12.25 5.25
N LYS A 113 0.10 -12.98 5.64
CA LYS A 113 -0.73 -13.77 4.72
C LYS A 113 -1.38 -12.89 3.66
N ASN A 114 -1.89 -11.74 4.05
CA ASN A 114 -2.49 -10.77 3.15
C ASN A 114 -1.47 -10.24 2.15
N PHE A 115 -0.25 -9.94 2.59
CA PHE A 115 0.81 -9.42 1.72
C PHE A 115 1.32 -10.49 0.75
N ASP A 116 1.46 -11.74 1.18
CA ASP A 116 1.83 -12.86 0.31
C ASP A 116 0.77 -13.07 -0.79
N PHE A 117 -0.51 -13.04 -0.42
CA PHE A 117 -1.60 -13.08 -1.39
C PHE A 117 -1.58 -11.87 -2.33
N PHE A 118 -1.37 -10.66 -1.81
CA PHE A 118 -1.24 -9.45 -2.62
C PHE A 118 -0.11 -9.55 -3.64
N LEU A 119 1.01 -10.16 -3.30
CA LEU A 119 2.12 -10.39 -4.24
C LEU A 119 1.77 -11.38 -5.35
N SER A 120 0.90 -12.36 -5.08
CA SER A 120 0.43 -13.33 -6.08
C SER A 120 -0.55 -12.74 -7.10
N LEU A 121 -1.20 -11.61 -6.78
CA LEU A 121 -2.11 -10.93 -7.70
C LEU A 121 -1.36 -10.39 -8.92
N PRO A 122 -1.98 -10.40 -10.12
CA PRO A 122 -1.36 -9.89 -11.32
C PRO A 122 -0.98 -8.41 -11.19
N ASP A 123 0.12 -8.04 -11.81
CA ASP A 123 0.51 -6.63 -11.91
C ASP A 123 -0.30 -5.94 -13.02
N VAL A 124 -0.57 -4.66 -12.82
CA VAL A 124 -1.32 -3.85 -13.78
C VAL A 124 -0.50 -3.64 -15.06
N ASP A 125 -1.16 -3.74 -16.19
CA ASP A 125 -0.56 -3.43 -17.49
C ASP A 125 -0.12 -1.95 -17.55
N ARG A 126 1.19 -1.73 -17.68
CA ARG A 126 1.79 -0.40 -17.73
C ARG A 126 1.28 0.48 -18.88
N THR A 127 0.78 -0.14 -19.96
CA THR A 127 0.27 0.57 -21.15
C THR A 127 -1.12 1.16 -20.90
N LYS A 128 -1.88 0.60 -19.94
CA LYS A 128 -3.23 1.04 -19.59
C LYS A 128 -3.26 2.14 -18.51
N ILE A 129 -2.08 2.50 -17.96
CA ILE A 129 -1.98 3.49 -16.89
C ILE A 129 -1.56 4.85 -17.43
N GLU A 130 -2.35 5.89 -17.11
CA GLU A 130 -1.95 7.27 -17.31
C GLU A 130 -0.86 7.67 -16.29
N LYS A 131 0.40 7.66 -16.70
CA LYS A 131 1.57 7.93 -15.84
C LYS A 131 1.68 9.41 -15.41
N LYS A 132 0.90 10.32 -16.00
CA LYS A 132 0.85 11.73 -15.57
C LYS A 132 0.18 11.91 -14.20
N LEU A 133 -0.61 10.92 -13.76
CA LEU A 133 -1.29 10.94 -12.48
C LEU A 133 -0.51 10.11 -11.46
N VAL A 134 0.00 10.77 -10.42
CA VAL A 134 0.78 10.12 -9.36
C VAL A 134 0.04 8.94 -8.72
N LYS A 135 -1.27 9.07 -8.50
CA LYS A 135 -2.12 7.99 -7.95
C LYS A 135 -2.08 6.71 -8.81
N ASN A 136 -2.03 6.87 -10.13
CA ASN A 136 -1.99 5.75 -11.05
C ASN A 136 -0.61 5.10 -11.08
N VAL A 137 0.45 5.91 -11.00
CA VAL A 137 1.83 5.40 -10.93
C VAL A 137 2.02 4.50 -9.71
N GLN A 138 1.33 4.76 -8.60
CA GLN A 138 1.42 3.93 -7.39
C GLN A 138 0.78 2.53 -7.54
N LEU A 139 0.05 2.28 -8.62
CA LEU A 139 -0.44 0.94 -8.98
C LEU A 139 0.63 0.08 -9.67
N LEU A 140 1.70 0.71 -10.15
CA LEU A 140 2.82 0.01 -10.77
C LEU A 140 3.73 -0.59 -9.70
N ARG A 141 4.22 -1.79 -9.97
CA ARG A 141 5.18 -2.46 -9.09
C ARG A 141 6.46 -1.62 -8.99
N PRO A 142 6.91 -1.27 -7.77
CA PRO A 142 8.20 -0.64 -7.58
C PRO A 142 9.31 -1.68 -7.76
N LEU A 143 10.39 -1.33 -8.48
CA LEU A 143 11.59 -2.17 -8.57
C LEU A 143 12.56 -1.87 -7.43
N PHE A 144 12.46 -0.67 -6.84
CA PHE A 144 13.20 -0.30 -5.64
C PHE A 144 12.31 -0.49 -4.41
N GLU A 145 12.62 -1.49 -3.61
CA GLU A 145 11.82 -1.92 -2.46
C GLU A 145 12.69 -2.36 -1.29
N PHE A 146 12.14 -2.29 -0.07
CA PHE A 146 12.74 -2.78 1.16
C PHE A 146 14.22 -2.36 1.32
N SER A 147 14.48 -1.08 1.07
CA SER A 147 15.81 -0.50 1.20
C SER A 147 16.31 -0.54 2.64
N GLY A 148 17.63 -0.62 2.84
CA GLY A 148 18.26 -0.49 4.16
C GLY A 148 18.32 0.94 4.69
N SER A 149 17.59 1.89 4.08
CA SER A 149 17.59 3.30 4.48
C SER A 149 16.93 3.53 5.84
N CYS A 150 17.17 4.70 6.43
CA CYS A 150 16.58 5.09 7.71
C CYS A 150 15.05 5.16 7.65
N ALA A 151 14.40 4.96 8.79
CA ALA A 151 12.98 5.16 8.95
C ALA A 151 12.61 6.62 8.55
N GLY A 152 11.61 6.76 7.66
CA GLY A 152 11.21 8.09 7.20
C GLY A 152 12.17 8.76 6.21
N CYS A 153 13.08 8.02 5.56
CA CYS A 153 14.01 8.56 4.56
C CYS A 153 13.26 9.36 3.48
N GLY A 154 13.69 10.59 3.22
CA GLY A 154 13.08 11.48 2.22
C GLY A 154 13.58 11.24 0.79
N GLU A 155 14.67 10.52 0.59
CA GLU A 155 15.29 10.26 -0.71
C GLU A 155 14.67 9.04 -1.43
N THR A 156 14.51 7.95 -0.72
CA THR A 156 14.08 6.67 -1.29
C THR A 156 12.72 6.69 -2.00
N PRO A 157 11.72 7.51 -1.61
CA PRO A 157 10.49 7.66 -2.38
C PRO A 157 10.70 8.16 -3.81
N TYR A 158 11.71 9.03 -4.04
CA TYR A 158 12.07 9.51 -5.38
C TYR A 158 12.70 8.41 -6.22
N VAL A 159 13.63 7.62 -5.64
CA VAL A 159 14.23 6.47 -6.32
C VAL A 159 13.16 5.45 -6.70
N LYS A 160 12.25 5.14 -5.77
CA LYS A 160 11.10 4.28 -6.03
C LYS A 160 10.24 4.80 -7.18
N LEU A 161 9.86 6.07 -7.14
CA LEU A 161 9.02 6.69 -8.17
C LEU A 161 9.71 6.63 -9.55
N LEU A 162 11.02 6.87 -9.60
CA LEU A 162 11.80 6.74 -10.83
C LEU A 162 11.66 5.35 -11.44
N THR A 163 11.80 4.29 -10.63
CA THR A 163 11.66 2.89 -11.09
C THR A 163 10.23 2.52 -11.49
N GLN A 164 9.23 3.27 -11.02
CA GLN A 164 7.83 3.07 -11.44
C GLN A 164 7.52 3.79 -12.76
N LEU A 165 8.17 4.92 -13.03
CA LEU A 165 7.94 5.72 -14.24
C LEU A 165 8.65 5.15 -15.46
N PHE A 166 9.85 4.64 -15.30
CA PHE A 166 10.74 4.14 -16.34
C PHE A 166 11.01 2.64 -16.21
#